data_a636cbd1e0660b38fbffdd5b41182240
#
_entry.id   a636cbd1e0660b38fbffdd5b41182240
#
_cell.length_a   1.000
_cell.length_b   1.000
_cell.length_c   1.000
_cell.angle_alpha   90.00
_cell.angle_beta   90.00
_cell.angle_gamma   90.00
#
_symmetry.space_group_name_H-M   'P 1'
#
loop_
_entity.id
_entity.type
_entity.pdbx_description
1 polymer ?
#
loop_
_entity_poly.entity_id
_entity_poly.type
_entity_poly.pdbx_seq_one_letter_code
_entity_poly.pdbx_strand_id
1 'polypeptide(L)'
;MTDLQETGPSVPSPDKSKVRVAVVFGGRSGEHTISCATAAGVLSAIDRDRYEVLPVGITPEGQWVLVEDDPAALELSDSRPPVTITADGLGQGVLTAPLGGGELTVLGPTGPRVLGQVDVVLPLLHGPYGEDGTIQGMLEMMSVPYVGCGVLASAAGMDKQVTKVLLGAAGIATAPHVVVGPHAWKRDPEAILTACQSLSYPLFVKPSRAGSSLGISKVERPEDLPDAIEVARAVDPKVLVESGIVGREVEVAVLQGRGDDAPRVAEPGEIAMDTSQGAGEFYDFETKYLAHDAVAMVCPARIGPEERALIMDTAARAFEAVGCEGLARVDFFLTETGEAVVNEINTMPGFTPFSLYPYMWQVSGLGYTDLVSELIELARVRSTDVNR
;
A
#
# COMPACT_ATOMS: atom_id res chain seq x y z
N MET A 1 -2.44 -49.91 -16.36
CA MET A 1 -1.94 -49.06 -15.24
C MET A 1 -0.97 -48.10 -15.86
N THR A 2 -1.46 -46.94 -16.29
CA THR A 2 -0.66 -45.89 -16.88
C THR A 2 -0.30 -44.93 -15.73
N ASP A 3 0.99 -44.82 -15.45
CA ASP A 3 1.54 -43.86 -14.52
C ASP A 3 1.09 -42.43 -14.92
N LEU A 4 0.17 -41.89 -14.15
CA LEU A 4 -0.11 -40.44 -14.18
C LEU A 4 1.06 -39.78 -13.50
N GLN A 5 2.03 -39.30 -14.30
CA GLN A 5 3.10 -38.41 -13.82
C GLN A 5 2.48 -37.18 -13.15
N GLU A 6 2.85 -36.96 -11.91
CA GLU A 6 2.57 -35.74 -11.14
C GLU A 6 3.20 -34.54 -11.86
N THR A 7 2.38 -33.78 -12.59
CA THR A 7 2.77 -32.51 -13.22
C THR A 7 2.28 -31.29 -12.40
N GLY A 8 2.48 -31.35 -11.10
CA GLY A 8 2.31 -30.17 -10.25
C GLY A 8 3.68 -29.55 -9.94
N PRO A 9 3.76 -28.23 -9.71
CA PRO A 9 5.02 -27.61 -9.34
C PRO A 9 5.64 -28.35 -8.14
N SER A 10 6.88 -28.82 -8.31
CA SER A 10 7.63 -29.48 -7.24
C SER A 10 8.07 -28.42 -6.23
N VAL A 11 7.42 -28.39 -5.06
CA VAL A 11 7.94 -27.58 -3.96
C VAL A 11 9.20 -28.26 -3.42
N PRO A 12 10.36 -27.61 -3.48
CA PRO A 12 11.60 -28.15 -2.93
C PRO A 12 11.46 -28.45 -1.43
N SER A 13 12.17 -29.45 -0.94
CA SER A 13 12.29 -29.66 0.50
C SER A 13 12.90 -28.43 1.16
N PRO A 14 12.41 -27.96 2.34
CA PRO A 14 12.90 -26.73 2.98
C PRO A 14 14.41 -26.77 3.21
N ASP A 15 15.09 -25.74 2.73
CA ASP A 15 16.49 -25.51 3.09
C ASP A 15 16.56 -24.83 4.46
N LYS A 16 16.88 -25.61 5.49
CA LYS A 16 16.96 -25.13 6.89
C LYS A 16 18.02 -24.05 7.13
N SER A 17 18.88 -23.78 6.18
CA SER A 17 19.89 -22.71 6.28
C SER A 17 19.37 -21.34 5.84
N LYS A 18 18.22 -21.29 5.14
CA LYS A 18 17.60 -20.05 4.62
C LYS A 18 16.35 -19.69 5.40
N VAL A 19 16.08 -18.38 5.44
CA VAL A 19 14.81 -17.84 5.96
C VAL A 19 13.73 -18.07 4.91
N ARG A 20 12.62 -18.64 5.32
CA ARG A 20 11.53 -18.98 4.42
C ARG A 20 10.49 -17.89 4.37
N VAL A 21 10.32 -17.26 3.21
CA VAL A 21 9.46 -16.10 2.99
C VAL A 21 8.30 -16.45 2.08
N ALA A 22 7.06 -16.31 2.58
CA ALA A 22 5.88 -16.37 1.73
C ALA A 22 5.62 -14.97 1.14
N VAL A 23 5.77 -14.83 -0.18
CA VAL A 23 5.42 -13.61 -0.90
C VAL A 23 3.96 -13.72 -1.34
N VAL A 24 3.09 -12.87 -0.76
CA VAL A 24 1.64 -12.93 -0.97
C VAL A 24 1.20 -11.76 -1.83
N PHE A 25 0.49 -12.03 -2.93
CA PHE A 25 0.11 -11.01 -3.92
C PHE A 25 -1.21 -11.32 -4.63
N GLY A 26 -1.68 -10.40 -5.48
CA GLY A 26 -2.97 -10.45 -6.14
C GLY A 26 -4.07 -9.81 -5.27
N GLY A 27 -5.01 -10.60 -4.78
CA GLY A 27 -6.06 -10.14 -3.85
C GLY A 27 -7.36 -9.71 -4.51
N ARG A 28 -8.32 -9.32 -3.68
CA ARG A 28 -9.71 -9.04 -4.08
C ARG A 28 -9.94 -7.58 -4.47
N SER A 29 -8.93 -6.72 -4.34
CA SER A 29 -9.06 -5.30 -4.67
C SER A 29 -8.98 -5.03 -6.17
N GLY A 30 -9.40 -3.84 -6.59
CA GLY A 30 -9.21 -3.36 -7.97
C GLY A 30 -7.75 -3.19 -8.38
N GLU A 31 -6.81 -3.27 -7.42
CA GLU A 31 -5.37 -3.13 -7.64
C GLU A 31 -4.65 -4.49 -7.78
N HIS A 32 -5.40 -5.56 -8.04
CA HIS A 32 -4.90 -6.93 -8.20
C HIS A 32 -3.70 -7.05 -9.15
N THR A 33 -3.81 -6.42 -10.32
CA THR A 33 -2.76 -6.48 -11.35
C THR A 33 -1.49 -5.72 -10.95
N ILE A 34 -1.63 -4.62 -10.21
CA ILE A 34 -0.50 -3.86 -9.65
C ILE A 34 0.22 -4.69 -8.58
N SER A 35 -0.55 -5.41 -7.77
CA SER A 35 -0.01 -6.35 -6.79
C SER A 35 0.81 -7.46 -7.45
N CYS A 36 0.35 -8.02 -8.56
CA CYS A 36 1.09 -9.02 -9.35
C CYS A 36 2.40 -8.43 -9.91
N ALA A 37 2.35 -7.23 -10.47
CA ALA A 37 3.55 -6.54 -10.98
C ALA A 37 4.57 -6.20 -9.88
N THR A 38 4.07 -5.80 -8.71
CA THR A 38 4.91 -5.59 -7.52
C THR A 38 5.61 -6.90 -7.11
N ALA A 39 4.89 -8.02 -7.13
CA ALA A 39 5.46 -9.33 -6.84
C ALA A 39 6.53 -9.73 -7.85
N ALA A 40 6.33 -9.45 -9.14
CA ALA A 40 7.37 -9.68 -10.16
C ALA A 40 8.69 -9.00 -9.81
N GLY A 41 8.62 -7.70 -9.45
CA GLY A 41 9.80 -6.93 -9.04
C GLY A 41 10.48 -7.48 -7.80
N VAL A 42 9.72 -7.80 -6.75
CA VAL A 42 10.25 -8.35 -5.50
C VAL A 42 10.85 -9.74 -5.71
N LEU A 43 10.16 -10.64 -6.42
CA LEU A 43 10.64 -12.00 -6.73
C LEU A 43 11.93 -12.00 -7.56
N SER A 44 12.10 -11.00 -8.44
CA SER A 44 13.33 -10.81 -9.21
C SER A 44 14.49 -10.28 -8.37
N ALA A 45 14.21 -9.51 -7.32
CA ALA A 45 15.21 -8.78 -6.54
C ALA A 45 15.59 -9.44 -5.22
N ILE A 46 14.73 -10.29 -4.67
CA ILE A 46 14.96 -10.93 -3.36
C ILE A 46 16.21 -11.80 -3.37
N ASP A 47 17.04 -11.68 -2.35
CA ASP A 47 18.32 -12.40 -2.21
C ASP A 47 18.08 -13.92 -2.02
N ARG A 48 18.27 -14.68 -3.08
CA ARG A 48 18.05 -16.14 -3.10
C ARG A 48 19.08 -16.93 -2.32
N ASP A 49 20.21 -16.32 -1.96
CA ASP A 49 21.20 -16.98 -1.11
C ASP A 49 20.77 -16.97 0.37
N ARG A 50 20.01 -15.95 0.78
CA ARG A 50 19.49 -15.77 2.14
C ARG A 50 18.08 -16.30 2.32
N TYR A 51 17.23 -16.22 1.30
CA TYR A 51 15.80 -16.46 1.40
C TYR A 51 15.33 -17.59 0.49
N GLU A 52 14.56 -18.52 1.06
CA GLU A 52 13.74 -19.47 0.31
C GLU A 52 12.36 -18.85 0.13
N VAL A 53 11.90 -18.73 -1.11
CA VAL A 53 10.67 -18.00 -1.43
C VAL A 53 9.54 -18.95 -1.79
N LEU A 54 8.35 -18.67 -1.25
CA LEU A 54 7.09 -19.31 -1.59
C LEU A 54 6.15 -18.24 -2.17
N PRO A 55 5.98 -18.20 -3.51
CA PRO A 55 5.00 -17.31 -4.11
C PRO A 55 3.58 -17.82 -3.87
N VAL A 56 2.75 -16.98 -3.24
CA VAL A 56 1.35 -17.30 -2.94
C VAL A 56 0.46 -16.23 -3.55
N GLY A 57 -0.32 -16.60 -4.55
CA GLY A 57 -1.30 -15.73 -5.19
C GLY A 57 -2.64 -15.78 -4.47
N ILE A 58 -3.36 -14.66 -4.44
CA ILE A 58 -4.76 -14.60 -4.02
C ILE A 58 -5.59 -14.20 -5.22
N THR A 59 -6.59 -15.02 -5.60
CA THR A 59 -7.48 -14.71 -6.73
C THR A 59 -8.42 -13.53 -6.41
N PRO A 60 -9.07 -12.92 -7.40
CA PRO A 60 -10.10 -11.89 -7.17
C PRO A 60 -11.26 -12.37 -6.28
N GLU A 61 -11.55 -13.67 -6.27
CA GLU A 61 -12.57 -14.29 -5.42
C GLU A 61 -12.06 -14.55 -4.00
N GLY A 62 -10.74 -14.41 -3.75
CA GLY A 62 -10.10 -14.57 -2.44
C GLY A 62 -9.56 -15.98 -2.18
N GLN A 63 -9.38 -16.80 -3.20
CA GLN A 63 -8.74 -18.11 -3.06
C GLN A 63 -7.23 -17.95 -3.03
N TRP A 64 -6.58 -18.61 -2.10
CA TRP A 64 -5.12 -18.64 -1.97
C TRP A 64 -4.59 -19.82 -2.79
N VAL A 65 -3.62 -19.53 -3.67
CA VAL A 65 -3.04 -20.52 -4.57
C VAL A 65 -1.52 -20.43 -4.56
N LEU A 66 -0.85 -21.58 -4.64
CA LEU A 66 0.59 -21.62 -4.86
C LEU A 66 0.88 -21.26 -6.32
N VAL A 67 1.80 -20.33 -6.53
CA VAL A 67 2.19 -19.85 -7.87
C VAL A 67 3.60 -20.32 -8.16
N GLU A 68 3.92 -20.54 -9.43
CA GLU A 68 5.30 -20.80 -9.84
C GLU A 68 6.19 -19.60 -9.55
N ASP A 69 7.44 -19.86 -9.18
CA ASP A 69 8.44 -18.82 -8.96
C ASP A 69 9.01 -18.34 -10.31
N ASP A 70 8.15 -17.69 -11.09
CA ASP A 70 8.46 -17.11 -12.39
C ASP A 70 8.08 -15.62 -12.41
N PRO A 71 9.00 -14.72 -12.01
CA PRO A 71 8.74 -13.29 -12.03
C PRO A 71 8.33 -12.74 -13.40
N ALA A 72 8.91 -13.30 -14.49
CA ALA A 72 8.63 -12.84 -15.84
C ALA A 72 7.16 -13.10 -16.25
N ALA A 73 6.52 -14.13 -15.70
CA ALA A 73 5.11 -14.40 -15.92
C ALA A 73 4.19 -13.34 -15.27
N LEU A 74 4.67 -12.64 -14.26
CA LEU A 74 3.90 -11.66 -13.48
C LEU A 74 4.13 -10.20 -13.91
N GLU A 75 5.13 -9.93 -14.76
CA GLU A 75 5.47 -8.57 -15.22
C GLU A 75 4.34 -7.94 -16.05
N LEU A 76 4.10 -6.64 -15.84
CA LEU A 76 3.31 -5.82 -16.74
C LEU A 76 4.04 -5.66 -18.09
N SER A 77 3.31 -5.83 -19.18
CA SER A 77 3.85 -5.70 -20.53
C SER A 77 2.78 -5.15 -21.46
N ASP A 78 3.15 -4.21 -22.32
CA ASP A 78 2.25 -3.67 -23.36
C ASP A 78 1.81 -4.75 -24.39
N SER A 79 2.55 -5.84 -24.45
CA SER A 79 2.28 -6.95 -25.40
C SER A 79 1.37 -8.05 -24.82
N ARG A 80 1.04 -7.99 -23.54
CA ARG A 80 0.20 -9.00 -22.85
C ARG A 80 -0.87 -8.31 -22.01
N PRO A 81 -2.07 -8.91 -21.87
CA PRO A 81 -3.05 -8.41 -20.90
C PRO A 81 -2.46 -8.48 -19.48
N PRO A 82 -2.88 -7.58 -18.58
CA PRO A 82 -2.48 -7.63 -17.17
C PRO A 82 -2.75 -8.99 -16.55
N VAL A 83 -1.82 -9.46 -15.73
CA VAL A 83 -1.91 -10.78 -15.10
C VAL A 83 -2.98 -10.79 -14.03
N THR A 84 -3.82 -11.82 -14.06
CA THR A 84 -4.80 -12.11 -13.01
C THR A 84 -4.56 -13.52 -12.48
N ILE A 85 -4.46 -13.66 -11.18
CA ILE A 85 -4.30 -14.97 -10.53
C ILE A 85 -5.63 -15.73 -10.62
N THR A 86 -5.58 -16.96 -11.13
CA THR A 86 -6.75 -17.84 -11.24
C THR A 86 -6.49 -19.17 -10.54
N ALA A 87 -7.55 -19.80 -10.06
CA ALA A 87 -7.46 -21.12 -9.40
C ALA A 87 -7.09 -22.25 -10.38
N ASP A 88 -7.49 -22.12 -11.66
CA ASP A 88 -7.40 -23.18 -12.66
C ASP A 88 -6.05 -23.26 -13.39
N GLY A 89 -5.23 -22.20 -13.30
CA GLY A 89 -4.01 -22.07 -14.13
C GLY A 89 -2.69 -22.30 -13.43
N LEU A 90 -2.60 -22.08 -12.14
CA LEU A 90 -1.32 -21.93 -11.43
C LEU A 90 -1.21 -22.73 -10.14
N GLY A 91 -2.21 -23.47 -9.69
CA GLY A 91 -1.94 -24.13 -8.44
C GLY A 91 -3.06 -24.82 -7.70
N GLN A 92 -2.62 -25.34 -6.64
CA GLN A 92 -3.39 -26.06 -5.63
C GLN A 92 -3.84 -25.03 -4.58
N GLY A 93 -5.09 -25.15 -4.07
CA GLY A 93 -5.55 -24.27 -3.00
C GLY A 93 -4.62 -24.32 -1.80
N VAL A 94 -4.14 -23.16 -1.34
CA VAL A 94 -3.32 -23.06 -0.12
C VAL A 94 -4.23 -22.80 1.06
N LEU A 95 -4.14 -23.64 2.06
CA LEU A 95 -4.74 -23.41 3.36
C LEU A 95 -3.64 -23.01 4.35
N THR A 96 -3.91 -21.94 5.06
CA THR A 96 -3.11 -21.61 6.24
C THR A 96 -3.66 -22.39 7.42
N ALA A 97 -2.79 -23.03 8.18
CA ALA A 97 -3.24 -23.74 9.38
C ALA A 97 -3.71 -22.74 10.46
N PRO A 98 -4.96 -22.80 10.91
CA PRO A 98 -5.47 -21.88 11.94
C PRO A 98 -4.88 -22.16 13.35
N LEU A 99 -3.97 -23.10 13.46
CA LEU A 99 -3.38 -23.55 14.74
C LEU A 99 -2.11 -22.80 15.15
N GLY A 100 -1.72 -21.77 14.40
CA GLY A 100 -0.50 -20.99 14.68
C GLY A 100 0.78 -21.62 14.12
N GLY A 101 1.88 -20.84 14.13
CA GLY A 101 3.21 -21.31 13.77
C GLY A 101 3.58 -21.26 12.30
N GLY A 102 2.80 -20.58 11.45
CA GLY A 102 3.17 -20.31 10.05
C GLY A 102 3.19 -21.54 9.13
N GLU A 103 2.57 -22.66 9.54
CA GLU A 103 2.49 -23.83 8.67
C GLU A 103 1.54 -23.58 7.50
N LEU A 104 2.05 -23.77 6.29
CA LEU A 104 1.28 -23.72 5.07
C LEU A 104 0.98 -25.14 4.59
N THR A 105 -0.28 -25.39 4.22
CA THR A 105 -0.74 -26.65 3.66
C THR A 105 -1.39 -26.40 2.31
N VAL A 106 -1.04 -27.17 1.31
CA VAL A 106 -1.64 -27.16 -0.04
C VAL A 106 -2.65 -28.30 -0.16
N LEU A 107 -3.82 -28.00 -0.71
CA LEU A 107 -4.81 -28.98 -1.11
C LEU A 107 -4.57 -29.40 -2.56
N GLY A 108 -3.94 -30.56 -2.75
CA GLY A 108 -3.73 -31.14 -4.08
C GLY A 108 -4.77 -32.20 -4.44
N PRO A 109 -4.76 -32.69 -5.68
CA PRO A 109 -5.66 -33.77 -6.12
C PRO A 109 -5.53 -35.06 -5.31
N THR A 110 -4.38 -35.29 -4.69
CA THR A 110 -4.07 -36.47 -3.87
C THR A 110 -4.32 -36.26 -2.38
N GLY A 111 -4.81 -35.04 -1.99
CA GLY A 111 -5.07 -34.67 -0.60
C GLY A 111 -4.17 -33.54 -0.11
N PRO A 112 -4.29 -33.16 1.17
CA PRO A 112 -3.50 -32.09 1.77
C PRO A 112 -2.02 -32.48 1.87
N ARG A 113 -1.14 -31.54 1.50
CA ARG A 113 0.31 -31.66 1.64
C ARG A 113 0.84 -30.46 2.42
N VAL A 114 1.53 -30.71 3.51
CA VAL A 114 2.20 -29.67 4.29
C VAL A 114 3.40 -29.17 3.51
N LEU A 115 3.47 -27.85 3.27
CA LEU A 115 4.61 -27.18 2.66
C LEU A 115 5.72 -26.88 3.69
N GLY A 116 5.38 -26.92 4.96
CA GLY A 116 6.23 -26.53 6.08
C GLY A 116 5.91 -25.14 6.61
N GLN A 117 6.70 -24.70 7.59
CA GLN A 117 6.57 -23.38 8.20
C GLN A 117 7.19 -22.32 7.31
N VAL A 118 6.62 -21.11 7.34
CA VAL A 118 7.24 -19.88 6.86
C VAL A 118 7.68 -19.05 8.06
N ASP A 119 8.84 -18.41 7.92
CA ASP A 119 9.41 -17.57 8.97
C ASP A 119 8.82 -16.14 8.90
N VAL A 120 8.49 -15.66 7.69
CA VAL A 120 7.96 -14.32 7.43
C VAL A 120 6.99 -14.35 6.25
N VAL A 121 5.92 -13.58 6.33
CA VAL A 121 5.04 -13.26 5.21
C VAL A 121 5.39 -11.86 4.69
N LEU A 122 5.58 -11.73 3.38
CA LEU A 122 5.72 -10.45 2.68
C LEU A 122 4.44 -10.20 1.87
N PRO A 123 3.45 -9.48 2.44
CA PRO A 123 2.22 -9.15 1.73
C PRO A 123 2.47 -7.96 0.80
N LEU A 124 2.27 -8.17 -0.49
CA LEU A 124 2.36 -7.16 -1.55
C LEU A 124 0.96 -6.84 -2.08
N LEU A 125 0.00 -6.73 -1.16
CA LEU A 125 -1.41 -6.50 -1.46
C LEU A 125 -1.72 -5.01 -1.33
N HIS A 126 -2.43 -4.44 -2.30
CA HIS A 126 -2.84 -3.05 -2.30
C HIS A 126 -4.36 -2.91 -2.09
N GLY A 127 -4.76 -1.81 -1.45
CA GLY A 127 -6.15 -1.49 -1.22
C GLY A 127 -6.87 -2.37 -0.18
N PRO A 128 -8.21 -2.51 -0.29
CA PRO A 128 -8.99 -3.32 0.64
C PRO A 128 -8.51 -4.76 0.76
N TYR A 129 -8.57 -5.30 1.98
CA TYR A 129 -8.05 -6.60 2.42
C TYR A 129 -6.51 -6.71 2.46
N GLY A 130 -5.77 -5.77 1.84
CA GLY A 130 -4.31 -5.72 1.87
C GLY A 130 -3.77 -4.68 2.84
N GLU A 131 -4.32 -3.46 2.82
CA GLU A 131 -3.84 -2.30 3.58
C GLU A 131 -4.78 -1.88 4.72
N ASP A 132 -5.87 -2.59 4.96
CA ASP A 132 -6.94 -2.21 5.90
C ASP A 132 -6.90 -2.94 7.26
N GLY A 133 -5.84 -3.67 7.54
CA GLY A 133 -5.67 -4.46 8.76
C GLY A 133 -6.25 -5.88 8.68
N THR A 134 -6.95 -6.25 7.60
CA THR A 134 -7.60 -7.56 7.47
C THR A 134 -6.60 -8.70 7.34
N ILE A 135 -5.65 -8.61 6.39
CA ILE A 135 -4.59 -9.61 6.23
C ILE A 135 -3.65 -9.62 7.45
N GLN A 136 -3.34 -8.44 7.99
CA GLN A 136 -2.51 -8.29 9.16
C GLN A 136 -3.13 -9.00 10.38
N GLY A 137 -4.44 -8.80 10.61
CA GLY A 137 -5.17 -9.48 11.69
C GLY A 137 -5.19 -11.00 11.54
N MET A 138 -5.29 -11.52 10.32
CA MET A 138 -5.18 -12.95 10.05
C MET A 138 -3.78 -13.47 10.41
N LEU A 139 -2.72 -12.77 9.99
CA LEU A 139 -1.33 -13.17 10.26
C LEU A 139 -0.99 -13.09 11.75
N GLU A 140 -1.51 -12.08 12.46
CA GLU A 140 -1.41 -11.99 13.93
C GLU A 140 -2.04 -13.21 14.62
N MET A 141 -3.27 -13.58 14.26
CA MET A 141 -3.95 -14.75 14.81
C MET A 141 -3.22 -16.06 14.52
N MET A 142 -2.45 -16.10 13.44
CA MET A 142 -1.61 -17.23 13.06
C MET A 142 -0.23 -17.20 13.74
N SER A 143 0.10 -16.13 14.46
CA SER A 143 1.44 -15.89 15.06
C SER A 143 2.57 -15.98 14.04
N VAL A 144 2.35 -15.41 12.84
CA VAL A 144 3.33 -15.38 11.76
C VAL A 144 3.84 -13.94 11.59
N PRO A 145 5.14 -13.70 11.71
CA PRO A 145 5.73 -12.40 11.41
C PRO A 145 5.45 -11.97 9.96
N TYR A 146 5.20 -10.69 9.75
CA TYR A 146 4.93 -10.15 8.42
C TYR A 146 5.53 -8.76 8.22
N VAL A 147 5.85 -8.46 6.98
CA VAL A 147 6.38 -7.16 6.55
C VAL A 147 5.26 -6.13 6.50
N GLY A 148 5.57 -4.91 6.92
CA GLY A 148 4.69 -3.75 6.81
C GLY A 148 4.01 -3.38 8.12
N CYS A 149 3.05 -2.48 8.04
CA CYS A 149 2.33 -1.94 9.18
C CYS A 149 1.45 -2.99 9.87
N GLY A 150 1.26 -2.82 11.18
CA GLY A 150 0.36 -3.66 11.99
C GLY A 150 -1.11 -3.37 11.74
N VAL A 151 -1.98 -4.13 12.43
CA VAL A 151 -3.44 -4.06 12.28
C VAL A 151 -3.95 -2.63 12.46
N LEU A 152 -3.56 -1.96 13.56
CA LEU A 152 -4.05 -0.63 13.88
C LEU A 152 -3.60 0.40 12.83
N ALA A 153 -2.31 0.44 12.51
CA ALA A 153 -1.77 1.41 11.58
C ALA A 153 -2.33 1.21 10.16
N SER A 154 -2.48 -0.04 9.71
CA SER A 154 -3.09 -0.35 8.42
C SER A 154 -4.55 0.11 8.37
N ALA A 155 -5.36 -0.23 9.37
CA ALA A 155 -6.77 0.17 9.42
C ALA A 155 -6.93 1.70 9.54
N ALA A 156 -6.08 2.35 10.33
CA ALA A 156 -6.09 3.81 10.50
C ALA A 156 -5.59 4.52 9.25
N GLY A 157 -4.51 4.04 8.62
CA GLY A 157 -3.94 4.60 7.40
C GLY A 157 -4.91 4.53 6.21
N MET A 158 -5.66 3.43 6.10
CA MET A 158 -6.68 3.28 5.06
C MET A 158 -7.84 4.26 5.21
N ASP A 159 -8.19 4.65 6.43
CA ASP A 159 -9.30 5.57 6.71
C ASP A 159 -8.80 7.02 6.84
N LYS A 160 -8.93 7.80 5.76
CA LYS A 160 -8.46 9.19 5.68
C LYS A 160 -8.92 10.08 6.85
N GLN A 161 -10.13 9.89 7.34
CA GLN A 161 -10.62 10.63 8.51
C GLN A 161 -9.83 10.26 9.78
N VAL A 162 -9.63 8.96 10.02
CA VAL A 162 -8.92 8.48 11.22
C VAL A 162 -7.47 8.93 11.17
N THR A 163 -6.82 8.79 10.02
CA THR A 163 -5.45 9.33 9.79
C THR A 163 -5.36 10.80 10.16
N LYS A 164 -6.29 11.65 9.66
CA LYS A 164 -6.27 13.09 9.98
C LYS A 164 -6.49 13.39 11.47
N VAL A 165 -7.29 12.57 12.16
CA VAL A 165 -7.48 12.71 13.62
C VAL A 165 -6.16 12.39 14.36
N LEU A 166 -5.48 11.32 13.99
CA LEU A 166 -4.20 10.95 14.60
C LEU A 166 -3.11 12.00 14.33
N LEU A 167 -2.98 12.44 13.08
CA LEU A 167 -2.04 13.49 12.68
C LEU A 167 -2.32 14.81 13.41
N GLY A 168 -3.60 15.22 13.50
CA GLY A 168 -3.99 16.43 14.23
C GLY A 168 -3.67 16.35 15.72
N ALA A 169 -3.85 15.19 16.35
CA ALA A 169 -3.47 14.96 17.75
C ALA A 169 -1.95 15.07 17.97
N ALA A 170 -1.15 14.76 16.95
CA ALA A 170 0.30 14.92 16.94
C ALA A 170 0.77 16.35 16.52
N GLY A 171 -0.16 17.28 16.27
CA GLY A 171 0.14 18.63 15.82
C GLY A 171 0.67 18.71 14.39
N ILE A 172 0.32 17.76 13.55
CA ILE A 172 0.71 17.70 12.13
C ILE A 172 -0.43 18.28 11.29
N ALA A 173 -0.09 19.22 10.40
CA ALA A 173 -1.05 19.91 9.55
C ALA A 173 -1.64 18.98 8.49
N THR A 174 -2.97 19.05 8.33
CA THR A 174 -3.73 18.38 7.25
C THR A 174 -4.72 19.36 6.65
N ALA A 175 -5.23 19.09 5.46
CA ALA A 175 -6.24 19.92 4.82
C ALA A 175 -7.49 20.07 5.72
N PRO A 176 -8.06 21.30 5.84
CA PRO A 176 -9.36 21.50 6.48
C PRO A 176 -10.43 20.63 5.83
N HIS A 177 -11.26 19.97 6.64
CA HIS A 177 -12.21 18.99 6.09
C HIS A 177 -13.50 18.88 6.90
N VAL A 178 -14.54 18.39 6.25
CA VAL A 178 -15.81 17.98 6.83
C VAL A 178 -16.03 16.49 6.55
N VAL A 179 -16.42 15.75 7.58
CA VAL A 179 -16.73 14.32 7.44
C VAL A 179 -18.21 14.11 7.18
N VAL A 180 -18.52 13.43 6.10
CA VAL A 180 -19.87 12.99 5.76
C VAL A 180 -20.03 11.54 6.21
N GLY A 181 -20.60 11.35 7.41
CA GLY A 181 -20.80 10.02 7.99
C GLY A 181 -21.85 9.20 7.21
N PRO A 182 -21.79 7.84 7.31
CA PRO A 182 -22.66 6.94 6.53
C PRO A 182 -24.14 7.23 6.63
N HIS A 183 -24.63 7.66 7.80
CA HIS A 183 -26.02 7.95 8.06
C HIS A 183 -26.34 9.45 8.11
N ALA A 184 -25.33 10.31 8.28
CA ALA A 184 -25.51 11.75 8.45
C ALA A 184 -26.11 12.38 7.20
N TRP A 185 -25.54 12.07 6.04
CA TRP A 185 -26.01 12.55 4.74
C TRP A 185 -27.48 12.21 4.45
N LYS A 186 -27.88 10.95 4.72
CA LYS A 186 -29.29 10.53 4.51
C LYS A 186 -30.28 11.20 5.47
N ARG A 187 -29.81 11.56 6.67
CA ARG A 187 -30.62 12.11 7.72
C ARG A 187 -30.84 13.61 7.60
N ASP A 188 -29.77 14.33 7.28
CA ASP A 188 -29.77 15.79 7.20
C ASP A 188 -28.65 16.27 6.23
N PRO A 189 -28.91 16.24 4.92
CA PRO A 189 -27.97 16.75 3.92
C PRO A 189 -27.67 18.25 4.10
N GLU A 190 -28.68 19.03 4.51
CA GLU A 190 -28.54 20.47 4.66
C GLU A 190 -27.55 20.87 5.78
N ALA A 191 -27.56 20.15 6.89
CA ALA A 191 -26.58 20.35 7.95
C ALA A 191 -25.14 20.07 7.45
N ILE A 192 -24.96 19.06 6.62
CA ILE A 192 -23.64 18.74 6.01
C ILE A 192 -23.21 19.84 5.06
N LEU A 193 -24.09 20.27 4.16
CA LEU A 193 -23.80 21.36 3.21
C LEU A 193 -23.48 22.66 3.94
N THR A 194 -24.20 22.94 5.03
CA THR A 194 -23.92 24.10 5.89
C THR A 194 -22.54 23.99 6.54
N ALA A 195 -22.15 22.83 7.05
CA ALA A 195 -20.83 22.62 7.61
C ALA A 195 -19.72 22.83 6.56
N CYS A 196 -19.95 22.42 5.32
CA CYS A 196 -19.00 22.60 4.23
C CYS A 196 -18.77 24.06 3.82
N GLN A 197 -19.68 24.99 4.20
CA GLN A 197 -19.48 26.42 3.94
C GLN A 197 -18.26 27.02 4.67
N SER A 198 -17.73 26.34 5.66
CA SER A 198 -16.48 26.73 6.34
C SER A 198 -15.20 26.41 5.53
N LEU A 199 -15.34 25.64 4.47
CA LEU A 199 -14.22 25.20 3.62
C LEU A 199 -14.01 26.18 2.46
N SER A 200 -12.75 26.27 1.99
CA SER A 200 -12.35 27.09 0.84
C SER A 200 -12.34 26.27 -0.43
N TYR A 201 -13.00 26.79 -1.49
CA TYR A 201 -12.99 26.19 -2.83
C TYR A 201 -11.62 26.38 -3.54
N PRO A 202 -11.22 25.47 -4.43
CA PRO A 202 -11.97 24.25 -4.83
C PRO A 202 -12.02 23.23 -3.69
N LEU A 203 -13.10 22.43 -3.64
CA LEU A 203 -13.20 21.31 -2.70
C LEU A 203 -12.84 20.00 -3.39
N PHE A 204 -12.28 19.07 -2.62
CA PHE A 204 -12.07 17.69 -3.04
C PHE A 204 -12.96 16.78 -2.21
N VAL A 205 -13.85 16.06 -2.89
CA VAL A 205 -14.75 15.10 -2.27
C VAL A 205 -14.19 13.70 -2.49
N LYS A 206 -13.90 12.99 -1.41
CA LYS A 206 -13.14 11.73 -1.43
C LYS A 206 -13.85 10.65 -0.62
N PRO A 207 -13.95 9.41 -1.11
CA PRO A 207 -14.25 8.26 -0.25
C PRO A 207 -13.22 8.17 0.88
N SER A 208 -13.64 7.83 2.10
CA SER A 208 -12.71 7.79 3.25
C SER A 208 -11.73 6.62 3.15
N ARG A 209 -12.19 5.47 2.61
CA ARG A 209 -11.45 4.21 2.56
C ARG A 209 -11.34 3.69 1.12
N ALA A 210 -10.68 4.48 0.28
CA ALA A 210 -10.37 4.10 -1.10
C ALA A 210 -8.97 4.59 -1.46
N GLY A 211 -8.26 3.80 -2.26
CA GLY A 211 -6.98 4.12 -2.88
C GLY A 211 -7.14 4.62 -4.32
N SER A 212 -6.00 4.89 -4.98
CA SER A 212 -5.89 5.10 -6.42
C SER A 212 -6.85 6.14 -7.01
N SER A 213 -7.18 7.18 -6.25
CA SER A 213 -8.08 8.29 -6.65
C SER A 213 -9.52 7.86 -7.04
N LEU A 214 -9.92 6.63 -6.73
CA LEU A 214 -11.24 6.12 -7.07
C LEU A 214 -12.35 6.92 -6.36
N GLY A 215 -13.30 7.46 -7.14
CA GLY A 215 -14.46 8.20 -6.62
C GLY A 215 -14.13 9.59 -6.07
N ILE A 216 -12.96 10.15 -6.37
CA ILE A 216 -12.60 11.52 -6.02
C ILE A 216 -13.18 12.48 -7.05
N SER A 217 -13.75 13.59 -6.57
CA SER A 217 -14.26 14.70 -7.41
C SER A 217 -13.72 16.03 -6.94
N LYS A 218 -13.22 16.86 -7.88
CA LYS A 218 -12.93 18.28 -7.67
C LYS A 218 -14.21 19.07 -7.86
N VAL A 219 -14.56 19.90 -6.90
CA VAL A 219 -15.78 20.72 -6.89
C VAL A 219 -15.37 22.20 -6.85
N GLU A 220 -15.77 22.95 -7.83
CA GLU A 220 -15.44 24.37 -7.94
C GLU A 220 -16.60 25.28 -7.50
N ARG A 221 -17.83 24.78 -7.50
CA ARG A 221 -19.04 25.52 -7.20
C ARG A 221 -19.91 24.79 -6.19
N PRO A 222 -20.56 25.50 -5.25
CA PRO A 222 -21.40 24.89 -4.20
C PRO A 222 -22.52 23.99 -4.75
N GLU A 223 -23.09 24.31 -5.91
CA GLU A 223 -24.17 23.55 -6.52
C GLU A 223 -23.78 22.14 -6.99
N ASP A 224 -22.48 21.90 -7.24
CA ASP A 224 -21.98 20.61 -7.70
C ASP A 224 -21.63 19.68 -6.50
N LEU A 225 -21.58 20.21 -5.26
CA LEU A 225 -21.16 19.44 -4.08
C LEU A 225 -22.07 18.25 -3.74
N PRO A 226 -23.40 18.34 -3.81
CA PRO A 226 -24.28 17.21 -3.53
C PRO A 226 -24.01 16.00 -4.43
N ASP A 227 -23.86 16.23 -5.73
CA ASP A 227 -23.61 15.16 -6.71
C ASP A 227 -22.25 14.53 -6.49
N ALA A 228 -21.22 15.33 -6.20
CA ALA A 228 -19.88 14.83 -5.86
C ALA A 228 -19.88 13.95 -4.61
N ILE A 229 -20.67 14.32 -3.59
CA ILE A 229 -20.85 13.50 -2.38
C ILE A 229 -21.47 12.14 -2.74
N GLU A 230 -22.50 12.10 -3.59
CA GLU A 230 -23.15 10.84 -3.99
C GLU A 230 -22.20 9.96 -4.83
N VAL A 231 -21.38 10.53 -5.71
CA VAL A 231 -20.33 9.79 -6.44
C VAL A 231 -19.35 9.13 -5.48
N ALA A 232 -18.82 9.86 -4.51
CA ALA A 232 -17.90 9.32 -3.51
C ALA A 232 -18.58 8.26 -2.62
N ARG A 233 -19.85 8.47 -2.26
CA ARG A 233 -20.66 7.52 -1.45
C ARG A 233 -20.99 6.21 -2.16
N ALA A 234 -20.96 6.20 -3.48
CA ALA A 234 -21.09 4.94 -4.24
C ALA A 234 -19.89 4.01 -4.03
N VAL A 235 -18.72 4.57 -3.67
CA VAL A 235 -17.50 3.81 -3.37
C VAL A 235 -17.37 3.50 -1.88
N ASP A 236 -17.53 4.50 -1.01
CA ASP A 236 -17.53 4.35 0.45
C ASP A 236 -18.63 5.20 1.07
N PRO A 237 -19.52 4.62 1.89
CA PRO A 237 -20.57 5.38 2.56
C PRO A 237 -20.07 6.50 3.49
N LYS A 238 -18.79 6.49 3.86
CA LYS A 238 -18.09 7.55 4.60
C LYS A 238 -17.24 8.36 3.65
N VAL A 239 -17.47 9.68 3.62
CA VAL A 239 -16.84 10.60 2.67
C VAL A 239 -16.16 11.75 3.42
N LEU A 240 -15.04 12.24 2.89
CA LEU A 240 -14.43 13.51 3.27
C LEU A 240 -14.69 14.55 2.20
N VAL A 241 -15.02 15.75 2.63
CA VAL A 241 -15.01 16.98 1.83
C VAL A 241 -13.86 17.85 2.36
N GLU A 242 -12.88 18.15 1.53
CA GLU A 242 -11.64 18.84 1.91
C GLU A 242 -11.46 20.12 1.11
N SER A 243 -10.90 21.15 1.73
CA SER A 243 -10.36 22.31 1.00
C SER A 243 -9.17 21.88 0.15
N GLY A 244 -9.16 22.25 -1.13
CA GLY A 244 -7.99 22.05 -1.98
C GLY A 244 -6.78 22.82 -1.45
N ILE A 245 -5.64 22.17 -1.40
CA ILE A 245 -4.36 22.79 -1.04
C ILE A 245 -3.60 23.06 -2.34
N VAL A 246 -3.21 24.31 -2.54
CA VAL A 246 -2.32 24.70 -3.63
C VAL A 246 -0.88 24.50 -3.16
N GLY A 247 -0.19 23.59 -3.81
CA GLY A 247 1.19 23.25 -3.42
C GLY A 247 1.79 22.21 -4.36
N ARG A 248 3.07 21.94 -4.16
CA ARG A 248 3.82 20.90 -4.86
C ARG A 248 3.56 19.56 -4.16
N GLU A 249 3.37 18.51 -4.95
CA GLU A 249 3.21 17.16 -4.41
C GLU A 249 4.58 16.54 -4.11
N VAL A 250 4.85 16.30 -2.83
CA VAL A 250 6.11 15.71 -2.34
C VAL A 250 5.79 14.45 -1.57
N GLU A 251 6.46 13.37 -1.92
CA GLU A 251 6.33 12.08 -1.26
C GLU A 251 7.61 11.75 -0.48
N VAL A 252 7.46 11.05 0.65
CA VAL A 252 8.58 10.65 1.50
C VAL A 252 8.46 9.20 1.92
N ALA A 253 9.47 8.41 1.60
CA ALA A 253 9.58 7.03 2.05
C ALA A 253 10.14 6.97 3.48
N VAL A 254 9.45 6.25 4.35
CA VAL A 254 9.86 6.03 5.73
C VAL A 254 10.00 4.53 5.99
N LEU A 255 11.07 4.15 6.67
CA LEU A 255 11.31 2.80 7.20
C LEU A 255 11.38 2.85 8.72
N GLN A 256 10.88 1.81 9.36
CA GLN A 256 11.09 1.58 10.78
C GLN A 256 12.57 1.59 11.15
N GLY A 257 12.92 2.17 12.29
CA GLY A 257 14.24 2.03 12.91
C GLY A 257 14.49 0.62 13.41
N ARG A 258 15.73 0.25 13.65
CA ARG A 258 16.08 -1.04 14.28
C ARG A 258 16.08 -0.90 15.80
N GLY A 259 15.44 -1.84 16.49
CA GLY A 259 15.30 -1.79 17.94
C GLY A 259 14.60 -0.49 18.38
N ASP A 260 15.25 0.30 19.21
CA ASP A 260 14.75 1.58 19.74
C ASP A 260 15.16 2.80 18.89
N ASP A 261 15.74 2.60 17.70
CA ASP A 261 16.13 3.69 16.81
C ASP A 261 14.91 4.39 16.22
N ALA A 262 15.04 5.70 15.99
CA ALA A 262 14.02 6.50 15.30
C ALA A 262 13.78 6.00 13.86
N PRO A 263 12.60 6.27 13.28
CA PRO A 263 12.33 5.96 11.88
C PRO A 263 13.39 6.56 10.94
N ARG A 264 13.77 5.82 9.93
CA ARG A 264 14.67 6.27 8.87
C ARG A 264 13.86 6.88 7.74
N VAL A 265 14.29 8.03 7.25
CA VAL A 265 13.58 8.80 6.24
C VAL A 265 14.47 8.94 5.01
N ALA A 266 13.95 8.60 3.85
CA ALA A 266 14.65 8.76 2.57
C ALA A 266 14.66 10.21 2.08
N GLU A 267 15.46 10.50 1.05
CA GLU A 267 15.37 11.75 0.31
C GLU A 267 13.95 11.92 -0.23
N PRO A 268 13.31 13.09 -0.04
CA PRO A 268 11.99 13.36 -0.58
C PRO A 268 11.97 13.27 -2.11
N GLY A 269 10.91 12.68 -2.65
CA GLY A 269 10.61 12.68 -4.07
C GLY A 269 9.48 13.66 -4.39
N GLU A 270 9.45 14.15 -5.61
CA GLU A 270 8.44 15.07 -6.13
C GLU A 270 7.76 14.48 -7.36
N ILE A 271 6.45 14.63 -7.41
CA ILE A 271 5.65 14.35 -8.60
C ILE A 271 5.52 15.65 -9.38
N ALA A 272 6.33 15.80 -10.43
CA ALA A 272 6.30 16.97 -11.31
C ALA A 272 5.39 16.69 -12.50
N MET A 273 4.25 17.39 -12.58
CA MET A 273 3.39 17.33 -13.75
C MET A 273 3.96 18.21 -14.86
N ASP A 274 4.08 17.69 -16.09
CA ASP A 274 4.43 18.49 -17.24
C ASP A 274 3.21 19.29 -17.71
N THR A 275 3.09 20.52 -17.21
CA THR A 275 2.01 21.44 -17.57
C THR A 275 2.08 21.93 -19.02
N SER A 276 3.16 21.63 -19.76
CA SER A 276 3.34 22.10 -21.14
C SER A 276 2.46 21.36 -22.16
N GLN A 277 1.92 20.20 -21.81
CA GLN A 277 1.12 19.35 -22.71
C GLN A 277 -0.39 19.42 -22.49
N GLY A 278 -0.89 20.33 -21.65
CA GLY A 278 -2.34 20.45 -21.40
C GLY A 278 -2.95 19.25 -20.68
N ALA A 279 -2.13 18.42 -20.03
CA ALA A 279 -2.59 17.35 -19.15
C ALA A 279 -3.39 17.99 -18.01
N GLY A 280 -4.53 17.39 -17.66
CA GLY A 280 -5.45 17.92 -16.66
C GLY A 280 -4.76 18.18 -15.32
N GLU A 281 -5.26 19.14 -14.58
CA GLU A 281 -4.75 19.57 -13.26
C GLU A 281 -4.83 18.51 -12.15
N PHE A 282 -5.15 17.26 -12.49
CA PHE A 282 -5.41 16.22 -11.49
C PHE A 282 -4.68 14.90 -11.80
N TYR A 283 -3.93 14.39 -10.83
CA TYR A 283 -3.19 13.14 -10.91
C TYR A 283 -4.12 11.95 -10.55
N ASP A 284 -4.81 11.41 -11.56
CA ASP A 284 -5.75 10.30 -11.41
C ASP A 284 -5.10 8.91 -11.61
N PHE A 285 -5.92 7.86 -11.51
CA PHE A 285 -5.48 6.47 -11.66
C PHE A 285 -4.85 6.18 -13.04
N GLU A 286 -5.42 6.72 -14.11
CA GLU A 286 -4.89 6.50 -15.48
C GLU A 286 -3.53 7.16 -15.65
N THR A 287 -3.35 8.35 -15.09
CA THR A 287 -2.08 9.08 -15.11
C THR A 287 -1.01 8.40 -14.24
N LYS A 288 -1.41 7.80 -13.11
CA LYS A 288 -0.50 7.08 -12.18
C LYS A 288 0.14 5.82 -12.78
N TYR A 289 -0.60 5.07 -13.58
CA TYR A 289 -0.18 3.73 -13.99
C TYR A 289 -0.07 3.51 -15.50
N LEU A 290 -0.68 4.37 -16.33
CA LEU A 290 -0.75 4.19 -17.77
C LEU A 290 -0.06 5.31 -18.60
N ALA A 291 0.14 6.50 -18.04
CA ALA A 291 0.70 7.64 -18.75
C ALA A 291 2.12 7.99 -18.27
N HIS A 292 3.08 7.10 -18.47
CA HIS A 292 4.47 7.28 -18.05
C HIS A 292 5.17 8.55 -18.59
N ASP A 293 4.68 9.12 -19.70
CA ASP A 293 5.29 10.29 -20.33
C ASP A 293 4.75 11.65 -19.78
N ALA A 294 3.67 11.63 -19.01
CA ALA A 294 3.02 12.86 -18.52
C ALA A 294 3.48 13.32 -17.14
N VAL A 295 4.19 12.46 -16.40
CA VAL A 295 4.58 12.69 -15.00
C VAL A 295 6.05 12.37 -14.82
N ALA A 296 6.83 13.36 -14.40
CA ALA A 296 8.23 13.14 -14.02
C ALA A 296 8.34 12.91 -12.50
N MET A 297 8.80 11.73 -12.12
CA MET A 297 9.22 11.47 -10.74
C MET A 297 10.63 12.01 -10.53
N VAL A 298 10.80 13.01 -9.68
CA VAL A 298 12.08 13.69 -9.41
C VAL A 298 12.52 13.38 -7.98
N CYS A 299 13.66 12.74 -7.81
CA CYS A 299 14.26 12.51 -6.50
C CYS A 299 15.79 12.76 -6.57
N PRO A 300 16.37 13.61 -5.71
CA PRO A 300 15.71 14.41 -4.67
C PRO A 300 14.73 15.46 -5.21
N ALA A 301 13.67 15.75 -4.45
CA ALA A 301 12.73 16.83 -4.75
C ALA A 301 13.46 18.18 -4.83
N ARG A 302 13.01 19.07 -5.73
CA ARG A 302 13.63 20.40 -5.93
C ARG A 302 13.14 21.42 -4.89
N ILE A 303 13.38 21.14 -3.63
CA ILE A 303 12.97 21.97 -2.46
C ILE A 303 14.18 22.51 -1.72
N GLY A 304 13.96 23.59 -0.96
CA GLY A 304 15.01 24.21 -0.14
C GLY A 304 15.44 23.31 1.05
N PRO A 305 16.61 23.56 1.63
CA PRO A 305 17.10 22.74 2.76
C PRO A 305 16.22 22.82 4.00
N GLU A 306 15.57 23.94 4.26
CA GLU A 306 14.65 24.13 5.39
C GLU A 306 13.34 23.35 5.16
N GLU A 307 12.77 23.44 3.96
CA GLU A 307 11.58 22.68 3.55
C GLU A 307 11.85 21.17 3.58
N ARG A 308 13.03 20.76 3.08
CA ARG A 308 13.46 19.35 3.13
C ARG A 308 13.53 18.83 4.57
N ALA A 309 14.16 19.59 5.48
CA ALA A 309 14.26 19.21 6.88
C ALA A 309 12.88 19.11 7.55
N LEU A 310 12.00 20.09 7.28
CA LEU A 310 10.63 20.10 7.80
C LEU A 310 9.82 18.89 7.32
N ILE A 311 9.87 18.58 6.02
CA ILE A 311 9.13 17.47 5.42
C ILE A 311 9.62 16.12 5.97
N MET A 312 10.95 15.94 6.08
CA MET A 312 11.53 14.70 6.61
C MET A 312 11.19 14.50 8.10
N ASP A 313 11.27 15.56 8.93
CA ASP A 313 10.85 15.51 10.34
C ASP A 313 9.36 15.18 10.46
N THR A 314 8.53 15.87 9.66
CA THR A 314 7.09 15.65 9.69
C THR A 314 6.72 14.23 9.23
N ALA A 315 7.43 13.66 8.24
CA ALA A 315 7.22 12.30 7.78
C ALA A 315 7.53 11.27 8.87
N ALA A 316 8.65 11.44 9.60
CA ALA A 316 8.99 10.57 10.74
C ALA A 316 7.91 10.64 11.83
N ARG A 317 7.50 11.84 12.22
CA ARG A 317 6.45 12.07 13.22
C ARG A 317 5.09 11.52 12.78
N ALA A 318 4.74 11.64 11.50
CA ALA A 318 3.50 11.09 10.96
C ALA A 318 3.50 9.56 11.00
N PHE A 319 4.63 8.93 10.66
CA PHE A 319 4.84 7.48 10.77
C PHE A 319 4.61 7.01 12.21
N GLU A 320 5.20 7.69 13.20
CA GLU A 320 5.03 7.37 14.62
C GLU A 320 3.61 7.64 15.12
N ALA A 321 2.98 8.77 14.71
CA ALA A 321 1.65 9.16 15.15
C ALA A 321 0.55 8.16 14.72
N VAL A 322 0.71 7.53 13.56
CA VAL A 322 -0.21 6.50 13.07
C VAL A 322 0.16 5.13 13.64
N GLY A 323 1.34 4.97 14.24
CA GLY A 323 1.85 3.71 14.75
C GLY A 323 2.31 2.77 13.63
N CYS A 324 2.90 3.33 12.58
CA CYS A 324 3.42 2.56 11.46
C CYS A 324 4.63 1.71 11.86
N GLU A 325 4.76 0.56 11.23
CA GLU A 325 5.87 -0.39 11.35
C GLU A 325 6.33 -0.82 9.97
N GLY A 326 7.55 -1.33 9.87
CA GLY A 326 8.14 -1.76 8.61
C GLY A 326 8.34 -0.60 7.65
N LEU A 327 7.33 -0.24 6.88
CA LEU A 327 7.38 0.83 5.88
C LEU A 327 6.10 1.64 5.82
N ALA A 328 6.23 2.90 5.39
CA ALA A 328 5.10 3.72 4.91
C ALA A 328 5.62 4.81 3.96
N ARG A 329 4.74 5.35 3.11
CA ARG A 329 4.97 6.57 2.36
C ARG A 329 4.03 7.67 2.87
N VAL A 330 4.60 8.82 3.15
CA VAL A 330 3.85 10.00 3.58
C VAL A 330 3.81 10.98 2.42
N ASP A 331 2.61 11.37 2.00
CA ASP A 331 2.38 12.22 0.85
C ASP A 331 1.98 13.62 1.34
N PHE A 332 2.62 14.66 0.79
CA PHE A 332 2.51 16.05 1.21
C PHE A 332 2.09 16.97 0.08
N PHE A 333 1.40 18.03 0.45
CA PHE A 333 1.40 19.29 -0.30
C PHE A 333 2.37 20.28 0.37
N LEU A 334 3.42 20.68 -0.34
CA LEU A 334 4.30 21.77 0.08
C LEU A 334 3.77 23.06 -0.53
N THR A 335 3.24 23.96 0.31
CA THR A 335 2.66 25.24 -0.12
C THR A 335 3.74 26.24 -0.53
N GLU A 336 3.37 27.30 -1.26
CA GLU A 336 4.26 28.39 -1.60
C GLU A 336 4.79 29.17 -0.38
N THR A 337 4.11 29.07 0.76
CA THR A 337 4.53 29.63 2.04
C THR A 337 5.50 28.75 2.81
N GLY A 338 5.86 27.57 2.26
CA GLY A 338 6.75 26.61 2.91
C GLY A 338 6.08 25.73 3.97
N GLU A 339 4.75 25.69 4.01
CA GLU A 339 4.01 24.81 4.93
C GLU A 339 3.90 23.40 4.35
N ALA A 340 4.26 22.39 5.14
CA ALA A 340 4.12 20.99 4.81
C ALA A 340 2.76 20.46 5.33
N VAL A 341 1.83 20.20 4.42
CA VAL A 341 0.48 19.67 4.72
C VAL A 341 0.41 18.21 4.34
N VAL A 342 0.20 17.31 5.30
CA VAL A 342 0.06 15.89 5.00
C VAL A 342 -1.27 15.63 4.31
N ASN A 343 -1.21 15.00 3.13
CA ASN A 343 -2.37 14.54 2.38
C ASN A 343 -2.84 13.18 2.88
N GLU A 344 -1.95 12.17 2.82
CA GLU A 344 -2.24 10.79 3.25
C GLU A 344 -0.98 10.03 3.67
N ILE A 345 -1.18 8.86 4.29
CA ILE A 345 -0.13 7.88 4.59
C ILE A 345 -0.52 6.57 3.91
N ASN A 346 0.42 6.01 3.16
CA ASN A 346 0.27 4.74 2.47
C ASN A 346 1.08 3.66 3.20
N THR A 347 0.41 2.69 3.80
CA THR A 347 1.03 1.64 4.62
C THR A 347 1.62 0.50 3.79
N MET A 348 1.23 0.39 2.51
CA MET A 348 1.87 -0.44 1.48
C MET A 348 1.93 0.36 0.17
N PRO A 349 2.90 1.27 0.03
CA PRO A 349 3.04 2.09 -1.16
C PRO A 349 3.38 1.23 -2.38
N GLY A 350 3.22 1.80 -3.60
CA GLY A 350 3.70 1.16 -4.81
C GLY A 350 5.16 0.73 -4.66
N PHE A 351 5.43 -0.57 -4.89
CA PHE A 351 6.71 -1.20 -4.56
C PHE A 351 7.32 -1.95 -5.75
N THR A 352 6.97 -1.56 -6.98
CA THR A 352 7.70 -2.02 -8.16
C THR A 352 9.09 -1.37 -8.20
N PRO A 353 10.08 -1.94 -8.90
CA PRO A 353 11.42 -1.33 -9.02
C PRO A 353 11.42 0.12 -9.57
N PHE A 354 10.34 0.52 -10.24
CA PHE A 354 10.17 1.85 -10.84
C PHE A 354 9.27 2.78 -10.00
N SER A 355 8.71 2.28 -8.90
CA SER A 355 7.87 3.08 -7.99
C SER A 355 8.72 4.09 -7.21
N LEU A 356 8.10 5.23 -6.86
CA LEU A 356 8.82 6.32 -6.18
C LEU A 356 9.36 5.89 -4.80
N TYR A 357 8.66 5.01 -4.06
CA TYR A 357 9.12 4.54 -2.75
C TYR A 357 10.50 3.86 -2.81
N PRO A 358 10.73 2.79 -3.59
CA PRO A 358 12.07 2.20 -3.70
C PRO A 358 13.07 3.13 -4.40
N TYR A 359 12.63 4.00 -5.31
CA TYR A 359 13.52 4.97 -5.95
C TYR A 359 14.08 5.99 -4.95
N MET A 360 13.25 6.51 -4.04
CA MET A 360 13.73 7.39 -2.96
C MET A 360 14.78 6.70 -2.09
N TRP A 361 14.60 5.42 -1.77
CA TRP A 361 15.60 4.65 -1.02
C TRP A 361 16.88 4.41 -1.81
N GLN A 362 16.78 4.12 -3.10
CA GLN A 362 17.94 3.97 -3.98
C GLN A 362 18.79 5.26 -4.03
N VAL A 363 18.13 6.41 -4.17
CA VAL A 363 18.80 7.73 -4.12
C VAL A 363 19.43 7.99 -2.75
N SER A 364 18.81 7.47 -1.68
CA SER A 364 19.33 7.55 -0.30
C SER A 364 20.41 6.52 0.03
N GLY A 365 20.83 5.70 -0.96
CA GLY A 365 21.92 4.73 -0.82
C GLY A 365 21.50 3.32 -0.41
N LEU A 366 20.19 3.01 -0.34
CA LEU A 366 19.67 1.67 -0.06
C LEU A 366 19.07 1.08 -1.35
N GLY A 367 19.78 0.15 -1.98
CA GLY A 367 19.36 -0.53 -3.21
C GLY A 367 18.13 -1.41 -3.01
N TYR A 368 17.41 -1.73 -4.10
CA TYR A 368 16.13 -2.43 -4.03
C TYR A 368 16.20 -3.81 -3.36
N THR A 369 17.24 -4.62 -3.68
CA THR A 369 17.50 -5.92 -3.04
C THR A 369 17.74 -5.78 -1.54
N ASP A 370 18.53 -4.76 -1.15
CA ASP A 370 18.82 -4.49 0.25
C ASP A 370 17.60 -3.97 1.00
N LEU A 371 16.77 -3.16 0.33
CA LEU A 371 15.48 -2.68 0.87
C LEU A 371 14.53 -3.84 1.17
N VAL A 372 14.36 -4.78 0.22
CA VAL A 372 13.56 -6.00 0.44
C VAL A 372 14.11 -6.82 1.61
N SER A 373 15.43 -7.00 1.66
CA SER A 373 16.11 -7.71 2.74
C SER A 373 15.89 -7.02 4.09
N GLU A 374 16.04 -5.69 4.14
CA GLU A 374 15.82 -4.90 5.36
C GLU A 374 14.39 -5.06 5.90
N LEU A 375 13.39 -5.00 5.03
CA LEU A 375 12.00 -5.19 5.42
C LEU A 375 11.73 -6.59 5.98
N ILE A 376 12.31 -7.63 5.39
CA ILE A 376 12.21 -9.00 5.89
C ILE A 376 12.86 -9.11 7.28
N GLU A 377 14.05 -8.54 7.47
CA GLU A 377 14.75 -8.59 8.77
C GLU A 377 14.01 -7.80 9.86
N LEU A 378 13.42 -6.65 9.53
CA LEU A 378 12.55 -5.91 10.47
C LEU A 378 11.34 -6.75 10.88
N ALA A 379 10.71 -7.44 9.93
CA ALA A 379 9.58 -8.30 10.22
C ALA A 379 9.94 -9.49 11.11
N ARG A 380 11.12 -10.09 10.94
CA ARG A 380 11.58 -11.25 11.71
C ARG A 380 11.76 -10.98 13.20
N VAL A 381 12.06 -9.74 13.57
CA VAL A 381 12.19 -9.33 14.98
C VAL A 381 10.88 -8.81 15.57
N ARG A 382 9.83 -8.72 14.74
CA ARG A 382 8.51 -8.30 15.18
C ARG A 382 7.90 -9.33 16.13
N SER A 383 7.43 -8.88 17.28
CA SER A 383 6.64 -9.74 18.17
C SER A 383 5.22 -9.90 17.62
N THR A 384 4.78 -11.13 17.47
CA THR A 384 3.37 -11.47 17.19
C THR A 384 2.66 -11.95 18.47
N ASP A 385 3.28 -11.82 19.63
CA ASP A 385 2.71 -12.17 20.93
C ASP A 385 1.76 -11.06 21.43
N VAL A 386 0.75 -11.42 22.20
CA VAL A 386 -0.16 -10.48 22.88
C VAL A 386 0.52 -9.58 23.90
N ASN A 387 1.72 -9.90 24.33
CA ASN A 387 2.52 -9.14 25.29
C ASN A 387 3.60 -8.26 24.61
N ARG A 388 3.25 -7.59 23.51
CA ARG A 388 4.13 -6.64 22.81
C ARG A 388 4.39 -5.39 23.64
#